data_a75c018b1a09a17db0e400db39474d36
#
_entry.id   a75c018b1a09a17db0e400db39474d36
#
_cell.length_a   1.000
_cell.length_b   1.000
_cell.length_c   1.000
_cell.angle_alpha   90.00
_cell.angle_beta   90.00
_cell.angle_gamma   90.00
#
_symmetry.space_group_name_H-M   'P 1'
#
loop_
_entity.id
_entity.type
_entity.pdbx_description
1 polymer ?
#
loop_
_entity_poly.entity_id
_entity_poly.type
_entity_poly.pdbx_seq_one_letter_code
_entity_poly.pdbx_strand_id
1 'polypeptide(L)'
;MNFDLSDDQVALRDGVRRLCDGRFDMARVRKGFDRSVFAELADAGVFSLRADGFGWPDVAITFQELGRALVPGPLAWSHLAHGLLDGVVGGLERPGPGAPILVEHPDAIDGLAVIDNDGVTVVAPDALGALTVLDWPLDPLTPVSRVEVLPDGERIGDAELARTWRLGGALLTASYQVGMAQACVDRAGAYALERHQFARPIGSFQAVKHLLADMAVRAEVARAAVDAAACTLDDPTTGDPVRAVSSAKLIAGEAALQNAKGSLQVHGGIGFTWDVDVHLYLKRAWVLDTVFGTPDEHAEAVVSS
;
A
#
# COMPACT_ATOMS: atom_id res chain seq x y z
N MET A 1 23.10 -11.18 1.88
CA MET A 1 21.96 -11.16 0.93
C MET A 1 22.37 -10.43 -0.33
N ASN A 2 21.99 -10.90 -1.51
CA ASN A 2 22.08 -10.15 -2.75
C ASN A 2 20.69 -9.55 -3.01
N PHE A 3 20.61 -8.23 -3.20
CA PHE A 3 19.36 -7.53 -3.49
C PHE A 3 19.21 -7.15 -4.98
N ASP A 4 20.16 -7.61 -5.84
CA ASP A 4 19.99 -7.47 -7.28
C ASP A 4 18.85 -8.37 -7.75
N LEU A 5 17.94 -7.80 -8.53
CA LEU A 5 16.82 -8.56 -9.09
C LEU A 5 17.33 -9.61 -10.09
N SER A 6 16.80 -10.81 -10.01
CA SER A 6 16.99 -11.82 -11.06
C SER A 6 16.31 -11.39 -12.37
N ASP A 7 16.69 -12.03 -13.48
CA ASP A 7 16.05 -11.78 -14.79
C ASP A 7 14.54 -12.02 -14.74
N ASP A 8 14.08 -13.03 -14.00
CA ASP A 8 12.66 -13.34 -13.82
C ASP A 8 11.94 -12.23 -12.99
N GLN A 9 12.59 -11.71 -11.95
CA GLN A 9 12.05 -10.60 -11.15
C GLN A 9 12.00 -9.31 -11.94
N VAL A 10 12.99 -9.04 -12.79
CA VAL A 10 12.95 -7.92 -13.73
C VAL A 10 11.80 -8.08 -14.71
N ALA A 11 11.59 -9.28 -15.26
CA ALA A 11 10.50 -9.56 -16.19
C ALA A 11 9.12 -9.41 -15.51
N LEU A 12 8.97 -9.87 -14.25
CA LEU A 12 7.77 -9.71 -13.44
C LEU A 12 7.48 -8.23 -13.21
N ARG A 13 8.45 -7.48 -12.68
CA ARG A 13 8.33 -6.04 -12.45
C ARG A 13 7.88 -5.30 -13.71
N ASP A 14 8.56 -5.55 -14.83
CA ASP A 14 8.28 -4.87 -16.10
C ASP A 14 6.92 -5.29 -16.68
N GLY A 15 6.49 -6.53 -16.42
CA GLY A 15 5.15 -7.03 -16.76
C GLY A 15 4.05 -6.29 -15.99
N VAL A 16 4.17 -6.24 -14.67
CA VAL A 16 3.22 -5.54 -13.80
C VAL A 16 3.21 -4.03 -14.09
N ARG A 17 4.39 -3.44 -14.33
CA ARG A 17 4.50 -2.02 -14.71
C ARG A 17 3.74 -1.73 -15.99
N ARG A 18 3.91 -2.53 -17.04
CA ARG A 18 3.15 -2.37 -18.30
C ARG A 18 1.65 -2.52 -18.09
N LEU A 19 1.23 -3.47 -17.27
CA LEU A 19 -0.18 -3.64 -16.93
C LEU A 19 -0.73 -2.39 -16.23
N CYS A 20 -0.02 -1.88 -15.24
CA CYS A 20 -0.40 -0.67 -14.52
C CYS A 20 -0.44 0.56 -15.45
N ASP A 21 0.60 0.77 -16.24
CA ASP A 21 0.66 1.92 -17.17
C ASP A 21 -0.46 1.88 -18.22
N GLY A 22 -0.87 0.68 -18.63
CA GLY A 22 -1.96 0.49 -19.60
C GLY A 22 -3.37 0.60 -19.00
N ARG A 23 -3.53 0.45 -17.67
CA ARG A 23 -4.84 0.35 -17.01
C ARG A 23 -5.11 1.44 -15.98
N PHE A 24 -4.09 2.04 -15.40
CA PHE A 24 -4.20 2.98 -14.29
C PHE A 24 -3.59 4.35 -14.62
N ASP A 25 -4.05 4.97 -15.72
CA ASP A 25 -3.82 6.40 -15.86
C ASP A 25 -4.51 7.18 -14.74
N MET A 26 -4.05 8.39 -14.46
CA MET A 26 -4.59 9.17 -13.34
C MET A 26 -6.05 9.56 -13.52
N ALA A 27 -6.55 9.66 -14.76
CA ALA A 27 -7.98 9.94 -15.01
C ALA A 27 -8.85 8.75 -14.56
N ARG A 28 -8.33 7.53 -14.69
CA ARG A 28 -8.99 6.32 -14.20
C ARG A 28 -8.81 6.16 -12.70
N VAL A 29 -7.61 6.37 -12.17
CA VAL A 29 -7.35 6.32 -10.72
C VAL A 29 -8.28 7.25 -9.95
N ARG A 30 -8.53 8.46 -10.45
CA ARG A 30 -9.49 9.42 -9.85
C ARG A 30 -10.92 8.90 -9.72
N LYS A 31 -11.32 7.92 -10.52
CA LYS A 31 -12.65 7.29 -10.42
C LYS A 31 -12.77 6.30 -9.28
N GLY A 32 -11.64 6.00 -8.61
CA GLY A 32 -11.59 5.03 -7.53
C GLY A 32 -11.57 3.58 -8.00
N PHE A 33 -12.04 2.68 -7.15
CA PHE A 33 -12.08 1.25 -7.42
C PHE A 33 -12.96 0.89 -8.62
N ASP A 34 -12.46 -0.01 -9.47
CA ASP A 34 -13.17 -0.55 -10.62
C ASP A 34 -13.01 -2.08 -10.62
N ARG A 35 -14.12 -2.78 -10.36
CA ARG A 35 -14.14 -4.25 -10.24
C ARG A 35 -13.64 -4.95 -11.52
N SER A 36 -13.90 -4.40 -12.71
CA SER A 36 -13.47 -5.01 -13.96
C SER A 36 -11.95 -4.99 -14.12
N VAL A 37 -11.32 -3.89 -13.72
CA VAL A 37 -9.85 -3.77 -13.76
C VAL A 37 -9.20 -4.56 -12.63
N PHE A 38 -9.86 -4.63 -11.48
CA PHE A 38 -9.41 -5.50 -10.40
C PHE A 38 -9.41 -6.98 -10.80
N ALA A 39 -10.43 -7.40 -11.55
CA ALA A 39 -10.48 -8.75 -12.12
C ALA A 39 -9.34 -8.99 -13.14
N GLU A 40 -8.98 -7.98 -13.97
CA GLU A 40 -7.81 -8.09 -14.87
C GLU A 40 -6.49 -8.25 -14.07
N LEU A 41 -6.36 -7.62 -12.90
CA LEU A 41 -5.19 -7.85 -12.02
C LEU A 41 -5.19 -9.28 -11.46
N ALA A 42 -6.36 -9.80 -11.07
CA ALA A 42 -6.50 -11.18 -10.61
C ALA A 42 -6.17 -12.18 -11.72
N ASP A 43 -6.68 -11.98 -12.93
CA ASP A 43 -6.40 -12.80 -14.11
C ASP A 43 -4.91 -12.77 -14.51
N ALA A 44 -4.23 -11.66 -14.24
CA ALA A 44 -2.79 -11.53 -14.43
C ALA A 44 -1.94 -12.16 -13.30
N GLY A 45 -2.59 -12.80 -12.32
CA GLY A 45 -1.89 -13.50 -11.23
C GLY A 45 -1.40 -12.61 -10.09
N VAL A 46 -1.78 -11.32 -10.04
CA VAL A 46 -1.29 -10.37 -9.02
C VAL A 46 -1.60 -10.85 -7.59
N PHE A 47 -2.76 -11.49 -7.40
CA PHE A 47 -3.19 -11.95 -6.09
C PHE A 47 -2.80 -13.40 -5.79
N SER A 48 -2.47 -14.23 -6.81
CA SER A 48 -2.15 -15.65 -6.65
C SER A 48 -0.66 -15.94 -6.44
N LEU A 49 0.23 -14.95 -6.54
CA LEU A 49 1.68 -15.16 -6.53
C LEU A 49 2.17 -16.11 -5.43
N ARG A 50 1.70 -15.94 -4.18
CA ARG A 50 2.09 -16.85 -3.07
C ARG A 50 1.56 -18.26 -3.26
N ALA A 51 0.32 -18.43 -3.76
CA ALA A 51 -0.28 -19.72 -4.06
C ALA A 51 0.44 -20.41 -5.24
N ASP A 52 0.94 -19.64 -6.19
CA ASP A 52 1.72 -20.09 -7.35
C ASP A 52 3.19 -20.40 -7.02
N GLY A 53 3.59 -20.24 -5.76
CA GLY A 53 4.93 -20.60 -5.27
C GLY A 53 5.98 -19.50 -5.37
N PHE A 54 5.61 -18.27 -5.69
CA PHE A 54 6.51 -17.11 -5.67
C PHE A 54 6.88 -16.71 -4.23
N GLY A 55 8.09 -16.14 -4.05
CA GLY A 55 8.58 -15.63 -2.78
C GLY A 55 7.96 -14.28 -2.38
N TRP A 56 8.12 -13.91 -1.13
CA TRP A 56 7.75 -12.56 -0.67
C TRP A 56 8.49 -11.45 -1.42
N PRO A 57 9.75 -11.61 -1.86
CA PRO A 57 10.42 -10.62 -2.71
C PRO A 57 9.68 -10.34 -4.02
N ASP A 58 9.14 -11.37 -4.67
CA ASP A 58 8.39 -11.22 -5.94
C ASP A 58 7.07 -10.48 -5.72
N VAL A 59 6.39 -10.80 -4.61
CA VAL A 59 5.16 -10.12 -4.22
C VAL A 59 5.44 -8.66 -3.85
N ALA A 60 6.53 -8.39 -3.12
CA ALA A 60 6.94 -7.03 -2.78
C ALA A 60 7.20 -6.17 -4.03
N ILE A 61 7.93 -6.70 -5.02
CA ILE A 61 8.15 -6.04 -6.32
C ILE A 61 6.83 -5.71 -7.01
N THR A 62 5.88 -6.65 -7.01
CA THR A 62 4.56 -6.44 -7.59
C THR A 62 3.81 -5.31 -6.89
N PHE A 63 3.79 -5.31 -5.55
CA PHE A 63 3.10 -4.26 -4.79
C PHE A 63 3.80 -2.89 -4.87
N GLN A 64 5.11 -2.84 -5.11
CA GLN A 64 5.80 -1.58 -5.44
C GLN A 64 5.25 -0.97 -6.74
N GLU A 65 5.02 -1.78 -7.78
CA GLU A 65 4.45 -1.27 -9.04
C GLU A 65 2.98 -0.84 -8.89
N LEU A 66 2.18 -1.58 -8.09
CA LEU A 66 0.80 -1.17 -7.78
C LEU A 66 0.78 0.17 -7.03
N GLY A 67 1.70 0.38 -6.08
CA GLY A 67 1.85 1.63 -5.35
C GLY A 67 2.32 2.79 -6.22
N ARG A 68 3.26 2.54 -7.15
CA ARG A 68 3.72 3.52 -8.14
C ARG A 68 2.55 4.05 -8.97
N ALA A 69 1.65 3.18 -9.39
CA ALA A 69 0.46 3.52 -10.17
C ALA A 69 -0.73 4.02 -9.31
N LEU A 70 -0.59 4.04 -7.98
CA LEU A 70 -1.64 4.41 -7.02
C LEU A 70 -2.93 3.60 -7.22
N VAL A 71 -2.80 2.30 -7.50
CA VAL A 71 -3.93 1.39 -7.77
C VAL A 71 -4.90 1.38 -6.60
N PRO A 72 -6.19 1.72 -6.79
CA PRO A 72 -7.17 1.73 -5.72
C PRO A 72 -7.75 0.34 -5.45
N GLY A 73 -8.17 0.09 -4.21
CA GLY A 73 -8.85 -1.13 -3.80
C GLY A 73 -8.16 -1.86 -2.65
N PRO A 74 -8.78 -2.92 -2.12
CA PRO A 74 -8.29 -3.67 -0.96
C PRO A 74 -7.24 -4.72 -1.38
N LEU A 75 -6.14 -4.27 -2.01
CA LEU A 75 -5.15 -5.12 -2.68
C LEU A 75 -4.46 -6.11 -1.73
N ALA A 76 -3.99 -5.63 -0.57
CA ALA A 76 -3.30 -6.47 0.41
C ALA A 76 -4.23 -7.56 0.97
N TRP A 77 -5.46 -7.20 1.32
CA TRP A 77 -6.43 -8.14 1.85
C TRP A 77 -6.81 -9.22 0.83
N SER A 78 -7.07 -8.82 -0.43
CA SER A 78 -7.37 -9.77 -1.51
C SER A 78 -6.20 -10.71 -1.81
N HIS A 79 -4.95 -10.22 -1.74
CA HIS A 79 -3.77 -11.07 -1.88
C HIS A 79 -3.63 -12.08 -0.72
N LEU A 80 -3.81 -11.62 0.54
CA LEU A 80 -3.71 -12.50 1.71
C LEU A 80 -4.82 -13.55 1.75
N ALA A 81 -6.01 -13.20 1.27
CA ALA A 81 -7.17 -14.07 1.27
C ALA A 81 -7.20 -15.06 0.09
N HIS A 82 -6.34 -14.88 -0.91
CA HIS A 82 -6.36 -15.71 -2.11
C HIS A 82 -6.19 -17.21 -1.77
N GLY A 83 -7.03 -18.04 -2.35
CA GLY A 83 -7.08 -19.48 -2.07
C GLY A 83 -7.86 -19.88 -0.81
N LEU A 84 -8.27 -18.91 0.02
CA LEU A 84 -9.17 -19.11 1.16
C LEU A 84 -10.55 -18.51 0.91
N LEU A 85 -10.60 -17.40 0.18
CA LEU A 85 -11.83 -16.68 -0.18
C LEU A 85 -11.77 -16.26 -1.64
N ASP A 86 -12.94 -16.27 -2.28
CA ASP A 86 -13.10 -15.83 -3.66
C ASP A 86 -13.49 -14.35 -3.74
N GLY A 87 -13.16 -13.70 -4.85
CA GLY A 87 -13.59 -12.34 -5.16
C GLY A 87 -12.72 -11.24 -4.54
N VAL A 88 -13.32 -10.09 -4.34
CA VAL A 88 -12.69 -8.90 -3.73
C VAL A 88 -12.82 -8.98 -2.22
N VAL A 89 -11.72 -9.16 -1.53
CA VAL A 89 -11.73 -9.27 -0.07
C VAL A 89 -11.21 -7.96 0.54
N GLY A 90 -12.07 -7.32 1.32
CA GLY A 90 -11.67 -6.24 2.22
C GLY A 90 -11.25 -6.78 3.58
N GLY A 91 -10.75 -5.93 4.45
CA GLY A 91 -10.45 -6.39 5.80
C GLY A 91 -10.17 -5.27 6.78
N LEU A 92 -10.14 -5.65 8.03
CA LEU A 92 -9.74 -4.79 9.13
C LEU A 92 -9.13 -5.62 10.28
N GLU A 93 -8.31 -4.98 11.08
CA GLU A 93 -8.00 -5.49 12.41
C GLU A 93 -9.13 -5.08 13.36
N ARG A 94 -9.59 -6.04 14.21
CA ARG A 94 -10.68 -5.76 15.14
C ARG A 94 -10.31 -4.59 16.05
N PRO A 95 -11.05 -3.47 15.98
CA PRO A 95 -10.71 -2.31 16.80
C PRO A 95 -10.95 -2.59 18.28
N GLY A 96 -10.21 -1.91 19.14
CA GLY A 96 -10.39 -1.97 20.58
C GLY A 96 -11.76 -1.43 21.03
N PRO A 97 -12.16 -1.70 22.28
CA PRO A 97 -13.44 -1.24 22.80
C PRO A 97 -13.64 0.27 22.68
N GLY A 98 -14.75 0.69 22.08
CA GLY A 98 -15.10 2.09 21.89
C GLY A 98 -14.45 2.79 20.68
N ALA A 99 -13.56 2.13 19.97
CA ALA A 99 -13.02 2.65 18.72
C ALA A 99 -14.05 2.45 17.58
N PRO A 100 -14.09 3.36 16.58
CA PRO A 100 -14.99 3.23 15.45
C PRO A 100 -14.62 2.01 14.58
N ILE A 101 -15.63 1.31 14.09
CA ILE A 101 -15.44 0.24 13.11
C ILE A 101 -15.59 0.86 11.72
N LEU A 102 -14.49 0.92 10.98
CA LEU A 102 -14.44 1.49 9.66
C LEU A 102 -14.19 0.38 8.64
N VAL A 103 -15.05 0.31 7.63
CA VAL A 103 -14.95 -0.66 6.53
C VAL A 103 -14.62 0.10 5.25
N GLU A 104 -13.48 -0.24 4.66
CA GLU A 104 -13.05 0.31 3.37
C GLU A 104 -13.74 -0.45 2.23
N HIS A 105 -14.08 0.29 1.17
CA HIS A 105 -14.72 -0.24 -0.05
C HIS A 105 -15.97 -1.12 0.20
N PRO A 106 -16.91 -0.76 1.10
CA PRO A 106 -17.99 -1.65 1.53
C PRO A 106 -18.88 -2.14 0.39
N ASP A 107 -19.08 -1.34 -0.66
CA ASP A 107 -19.89 -1.69 -1.83
C ASP A 107 -19.13 -2.54 -2.88
N ALA A 108 -17.82 -2.73 -2.67
CA ALA A 108 -16.95 -3.41 -3.62
C ALA A 108 -16.50 -4.81 -3.19
N ILE A 109 -16.57 -5.11 -1.90
CA ILE A 109 -16.06 -6.36 -1.33
C ILE A 109 -17.09 -7.50 -1.41
N ASP A 110 -16.61 -8.71 -1.61
CA ASP A 110 -17.38 -9.96 -1.56
C ASP A 110 -17.29 -10.63 -0.18
N GLY A 111 -16.27 -10.27 0.62
CA GLY A 111 -16.07 -10.69 2.00
C GLY A 111 -15.25 -9.66 2.78
N LEU A 112 -15.53 -9.54 4.08
CA LEU A 112 -14.76 -8.74 5.01
C LEU A 112 -13.97 -9.64 5.96
N ALA A 113 -12.66 -9.69 5.78
CA ALA A 113 -11.78 -10.39 6.70
C ALA A 113 -11.53 -9.55 7.97
N VAL A 114 -11.64 -10.17 9.12
CA VAL A 114 -11.41 -9.53 10.41
C VAL A 114 -10.33 -10.30 11.15
N ILE A 115 -9.23 -9.63 11.41
CA ILE A 115 -8.13 -10.17 12.23
C ILE A 115 -8.35 -9.77 13.69
N ASP A 116 -8.27 -10.74 14.59
CA ASP A 116 -8.17 -10.52 16.03
C ASP A 116 -7.02 -11.37 16.64
N ASN A 117 -6.95 -11.40 17.97
CA ASN A 117 -5.89 -12.17 18.66
C ASN A 117 -6.08 -13.70 18.55
N ASP A 118 -7.30 -14.15 18.31
CA ASP A 118 -7.65 -15.57 18.28
C ASP A 118 -7.56 -16.14 16.85
N GLY A 119 -7.54 -15.26 15.82
CA GLY A 119 -7.44 -15.72 14.44
C GLY A 119 -8.04 -14.77 13.41
N VAL A 120 -8.50 -15.34 12.30
CA VAL A 120 -9.14 -14.63 11.19
C VAL A 120 -10.58 -15.13 11.04
N THR A 121 -11.53 -14.20 11.02
CA THR A 121 -12.93 -14.48 10.69
C THR A 121 -13.32 -13.74 9.42
N VAL A 122 -14.36 -14.22 8.74
CA VAL A 122 -14.94 -13.58 7.56
C VAL A 122 -16.38 -13.22 7.84
N VAL A 123 -16.72 -11.99 7.55
CA VAL A 123 -18.08 -11.46 7.65
C VAL A 123 -18.60 -11.24 6.24
N ALA A 124 -19.79 -11.74 5.93
CA ALA A 124 -20.47 -11.45 4.68
C ALA A 124 -20.90 -9.96 4.64
N PRO A 125 -20.73 -9.23 3.52
CA PRO A 125 -21.04 -7.81 3.47
C PRO A 125 -22.49 -7.47 3.80
N ASP A 126 -23.44 -8.33 3.46
CA ASP A 126 -24.86 -8.19 3.77
C ASP A 126 -25.18 -8.34 5.28
N ALA A 127 -24.31 -8.99 6.04
CA ALA A 127 -24.42 -9.11 7.48
C ALA A 127 -23.97 -7.85 8.25
N LEU A 128 -23.28 -6.93 7.59
CA LEU A 128 -22.77 -5.70 8.25
C LEU A 128 -23.87 -4.74 8.72
N GLY A 129 -25.12 -4.97 8.28
CA GLY A 129 -26.26 -4.15 8.69
C GLY A 129 -26.22 -2.75 8.08
N ALA A 130 -26.66 -1.75 8.87
CA ALA A 130 -26.67 -0.37 8.39
C ALA A 130 -25.27 0.23 8.31
N LEU A 131 -24.90 0.69 7.12
CA LEU A 131 -23.65 1.38 6.84
C LEU A 131 -23.87 2.90 6.87
N THR A 132 -23.04 3.61 7.62
CA THR A 132 -22.98 5.07 7.56
C THR A 132 -21.82 5.49 6.69
N VAL A 133 -22.10 5.92 5.48
CA VAL A 133 -21.09 6.38 4.51
C VAL A 133 -20.41 7.64 5.06
N LEU A 134 -19.09 7.72 4.95
CA LEU A 134 -18.34 8.94 5.23
C LEU A 134 -18.26 9.76 3.95
N ASP A 135 -18.97 10.91 3.90
CA ASP A 135 -19.06 11.76 2.72
C ASP A 135 -17.69 12.33 2.29
N TRP A 136 -16.77 12.50 3.23
CA TRP A 136 -15.46 13.10 3.01
C TRP A 136 -14.35 12.21 3.60
N PRO A 137 -14.07 11.04 3.00
CA PRO A 137 -12.95 10.22 3.44
C PRO A 137 -11.63 10.98 3.24
N LEU A 138 -10.65 10.70 4.09
CA LEU A 138 -9.34 11.34 4.00
C LEU A 138 -8.68 11.08 2.63
N ASP A 139 -8.78 9.83 2.16
CA ASP A 139 -8.40 9.45 0.80
C ASP A 139 -9.67 9.23 -0.05
N PRO A 140 -9.91 10.07 -1.07
CA PRO A 140 -11.08 9.95 -1.93
C PRO A 140 -11.08 8.69 -2.80
N LEU A 141 -9.94 7.99 -2.90
CA LEU A 141 -9.82 6.73 -3.62
C LEU A 141 -10.18 5.51 -2.75
N THR A 142 -10.41 5.74 -1.45
CA THR A 142 -10.78 4.72 -0.47
C THR A 142 -12.12 5.09 0.17
N PRO A 143 -13.26 4.72 -0.45
CA PRO A 143 -14.57 4.87 0.18
C PRO A 143 -14.60 4.13 1.51
N VAL A 144 -15.14 4.78 2.54
CA VAL A 144 -15.21 4.24 3.90
C VAL A 144 -16.62 4.38 4.43
N SER A 145 -17.09 3.34 5.09
CA SER A 145 -18.33 3.38 5.88
C SER A 145 -18.07 2.98 7.32
N ARG A 146 -18.81 3.60 8.23
CA ARG A 146 -18.83 3.23 9.63
C ARG A 146 -19.91 2.17 9.86
N VAL A 147 -19.55 1.15 10.64
CA VAL A 147 -20.43 0.09 11.14
C VAL A 147 -20.58 0.26 12.65
N GLU A 148 -21.80 0.15 13.16
CA GLU A 148 -22.05 0.30 14.61
C GLU A 148 -21.61 -0.95 15.40
N VAL A 149 -21.87 -2.13 14.83
CA VAL A 149 -21.54 -3.42 15.45
C VAL A 149 -20.96 -4.34 14.39
N LEU A 150 -19.78 -4.89 14.67
CA LEU A 150 -19.20 -5.92 13.83
C LEU A 150 -19.87 -7.26 14.16
N PRO A 151 -20.59 -7.89 13.23
CA PRO A 151 -21.23 -9.16 13.48
C PRO A 151 -20.21 -10.30 13.67
N ASP A 152 -20.68 -11.41 14.23
CA ASP A 152 -19.88 -12.63 14.26
C ASP A 152 -19.69 -13.15 12.83
N GLY A 153 -18.45 -13.55 12.53
CA GLY A 153 -18.07 -14.09 11.24
C GLY A 153 -17.75 -15.58 11.30
N GLU A 154 -17.62 -16.20 10.15
CA GLU A 154 -17.09 -17.55 10.03
C GLU A 154 -15.56 -17.53 10.26
N ARG A 155 -15.07 -18.39 11.14
CA ARG A 155 -13.64 -18.52 11.41
C ARG A 155 -12.96 -19.30 10.27
N ILE A 156 -11.98 -18.68 9.62
CA ILE A 156 -11.22 -19.28 8.52
C ILE A 156 -9.77 -19.61 8.91
N GLY A 157 -9.31 -19.15 10.06
CA GLY A 157 -7.96 -19.44 10.56
C GLY A 157 -7.75 -19.10 12.02
N ASP A 158 -6.69 -19.63 12.57
CA ASP A 158 -6.30 -19.47 13.98
C ASP A 158 -5.35 -18.26 14.19
N ALA A 159 -4.81 -18.14 15.40
CA ALA A 159 -3.88 -17.08 15.77
C ALA A 159 -2.59 -17.08 14.93
N GLU A 160 -2.16 -18.25 14.41
CA GLU A 160 -1.00 -18.36 13.53
C GLU A 160 -1.29 -17.70 12.17
N LEU A 161 -2.47 -17.96 11.58
CA LEU A 161 -2.90 -17.31 10.35
C LEU A 161 -3.01 -15.79 10.56
N ALA A 162 -3.58 -15.34 11.70
CA ALA A 162 -3.69 -13.92 12.02
C ALA A 162 -2.31 -13.24 12.07
N ARG A 163 -1.32 -13.89 12.71
CA ARG A 163 0.05 -13.38 12.77
C ARG A 163 0.69 -13.32 11.38
N THR A 164 0.53 -14.37 10.59
CA THR A 164 1.03 -14.44 9.21
C THR A 164 0.42 -13.32 8.36
N TRP A 165 -0.88 -13.08 8.48
CA TRP A 165 -1.54 -12.02 7.73
C TRP A 165 -1.13 -10.62 8.18
N ARG A 166 -0.90 -10.39 9.48
CA ARG A 166 -0.37 -9.11 9.97
C ARG A 166 1.01 -8.82 9.38
N LEU A 167 1.92 -9.78 9.42
CA LEU A 167 3.27 -9.60 8.86
C LEU A 167 3.24 -9.44 7.34
N GLY A 168 2.52 -10.32 6.64
CA GLY A 168 2.35 -10.22 5.20
C GLY A 168 1.69 -8.91 4.79
N GLY A 169 0.60 -8.52 5.45
CA GLY A 169 -0.11 -7.28 5.18
C GLY A 169 0.72 -6.03 5.42
N ALA A 170 1.50 -6.01 6.50
CA ALA A 170 2.44 -4.92 6.79
C ALA A 170 3.52 -4.82 5.71
N LEU A 171 4.09 -5.95 5.26
CA LEU A 171 5.06 -5.99 4.16
C LEU A 171 4.45 -5.49 2.85
N LEU A 172 3.24 -5.96 2.48
CA LEU A 172 2.55 -5.53 1.26
C LEU A 172 2.25 -4.04 1.27
N THR A 173 1.79 -3.53 2.43
CA THR A 173 1.52 -2.10 2.61
C THR A 173 2.82 -1.29 2.50
N ALA A 174 3.90 -1.73 3.13
CA ALA A 174 5.22 -1.10 3.02
C ALA A 174 5.74 -1.11 1.58
N SER A 175 5.56 -2.22 0.86
CA SER A 175 5.92 -2.34 -0.56
C SER A 175 5.17 -1.35 -1.43
N TYR A 176 3.86 -1.24 -1.23
CA TYR A 176 3.02 -0.25 -1.92
C TYR A 176 3.48 1.19 -1.62
N GLN A 177 3.79 1.49 -0.35
CA GLN A 177 4.30 2.80 0.09
C GLN A 177 5.66 3.14 -0.56
N VAL A 178 6.56 2.18 -0.78
CA VAL A 178 7.80 2.37 -1.55
C VAL A 178 7.49 2.79 -2.99
N GLY A 179 6.56 2.13 -3.65
CA GLY A 179 6.10 2.50 -4.99
C GLY A 179 5.56 3.92 -5.06
N MET A 180 4.75 4.31 -4.07
CA MET A 180 4.24 5.69 -3.93
C MET A 180 5.38 6.69 -3.75
N ALA A 181 6.35 6.38 -2.89
CA ALA A 181 7.49 7.25 -2.64
C ALA A 181 8.30 7.49 -3.92
N GLN A 182 8.54 6.44 -4.72
CA GLN A 182 9.21 6.54 -6.02
C GLN A 182 8.41 7.37 -7.03
N ALA A 183 7.10 7.14 -7.14
CA ALA A 183 6.23 7.91 -8.03
C ALA A 183 6.26 9.42 -7.71
N CYS A 184 6.34 9.78 -6.42
CA CYS A 184 6.48 11.17 -6.01
C CYS A 184 7.82 11.78 -6.46
N VAL A 185 8.92 11.02 -6.43
CA VAL A 185 10.23 11.44 -6.96
C VAL A 185 10.13 11.72 -8.45
N ASP A 186 9.60 10.76 -9.21
CA ASP A 186 9.50 10.82 -10.66
C ASP A 186 8.63 12.00 -11.11
N ARG A 187 7.46 12.19 -10.50
CA ARG A 187 6.54 13.30 -10.81
C ARG A 187 7.13 14.67 -10.46
N ALA A 188 7.75 14.78 -9.29
CA ALA A 188 8.39 16.02 -8.86
C ALA A 188 9.58 16.36 -9.77
N GLY A 189 10.37 15.36 -10.16
CA GLY A 189 11.48 15.51 -11.10
C GLY A 189 11.03 15.97 -12.48
N ALA A 190 10.03 15.32 -13.06
CA ALA A 190 9.45 15.71 -14.35
C ALA A 190 8.92 17.14 -14.31
N TYR A 191 8.12 17.49 -13.30
CA TYR A 191 7.59 18.84 -13.15
C TYR A 191 8.72 19.87 -12.99
N ALA A 192 9.78 19.56 -12.26
CA ALA A 192 10.91 20.47 -12.04
C ALA A 192 11.71 20.75 -13.32
N LEU A 193 11.69 19.85 -14.31
CA LEU A 193 12.30 20.04 -15.63
C LEU A 193 11.42 20.89 -16.54
N GLU A 194 10.12 20.77 -16.46
CA GLU A 194 9.16 21.45 -17.34
C GLU A 194 8.77 22.84 -16.84
N ARG A 195 8.65 23.02 -15.52
CA ARG A 195 8.21 24.29 -14.92
C ARG A 195 9.32 25.33 -14.94
N HIS A 196 9.08 26.48 -15.57
CA HIS A 196 10.03 27.59 -15.64
C HIS A 196 9.64 28.70 -14.67
N GLN A 197 10.62 29.24 -13.95
CA GLN A 197 10.57 30.47 -13.17
C GLN A 197 11.93 31.18 -13.29
N PHE A 198 11.92 32.51 -13.29
CA PHE A 198 13.14 33.30 -13.47
C PHE A 198 13.92 32.91 -14.74
N ALA A 199 13.20 32.72 -15.85
CA ALA A 199 13.70 32.37 -17.19
C ALA A 199 14.45 31.02 -17.30
N ARG A 200 14.26 30.09 -16.37
CA ARG A 200 14.88 28.76 -16.39
C ARG A 200 14.02 27.71 -15.70
N PRO A 201 14.22 26.39 -15.96
CA PRO A 201 13.52 25.33 -15.24
C PRO A 201 13.77 25.43 -13.74
N ILE A 202 12.73 25.16 -12.92
CA ILE A 202 12.87 25.21 -11.46
C ILE A 202 13.86 24.18 -10.93
N GLY A 203 14.02 23.03 -11.61
CA GLY A 203 15.02 22.00 -11.30
C GLY A 203 16.49 22.48 -11.46
N SER A 204 16.72 23.66 -12.04
CA SER A 204 18.07 24.26 -12.10
C SER A 204 18.48 24.89 -10.77
N PHE A 205 17.53 25.19 -9.88
CA PHE A 205 17.80 25.79 -8.56
C PHE A 205 18.31 24.74 -7.58
N GLN A 206 19.35 25.09 -6.81
CA GLN A 206 20.02 24.16 -5.91
C GLN A 206 19.07 23.65 -4.82
N ALA A 207 18.19 24.49 -4.28
CA ALA A 207 17.21 24.09 -3.25
C ALA A 207 16.26 23.00 -3.75
N VAL A 208 15.80 23.09 -5.04
CA VAL A 208 14.95 22.05 -5.65
C VAL A 208 15.73 20.76 -5.89
N LYS A 209 17.01 20.88 -6.34
CA LYS A 209 17.88 19.71 -6.51
C LYS A 209 18.10 18.95 -5.20
N HIS A 210 18.35 19.65 -4.10
CA HIS A 210 18.52 19.02 -2.79
C HIS A 210 17.25 18.34 -2.34
N LEU A 211 16.09 18.98 -2.50
CA LEU A 211 14.81 18.36 -2.15
C LEU A 211 14.56 17.06 -2.95
N LEU A 212 14.81 17.08 -4.26
CA LEU A 212 14.67 15.89 -5.11
C LEU A 212 15.67 14.79 -4.74
N ALA A 213 16.92 15.16 -4.40
CA ALA A 213 17.92 14.21 -3.95
C ALA A 213 17.52 13.54 -2.62
N ASP A 214 17.04 14.32 -1.65
CA ASP A 214 16.56 13.79 -0.37
C ASP A 214 15.35 12.84 -0.57
N MET A 215 14.45 13.18 -1.48
CA MET A 215 13.33 12.31 -1.85
C MET A 215 13.82 10.98 -2.47
N ALA A 216 14.78 11.04 -3.36
CA ALA A 216 15.35 9.84 -4.00
C ALA A 216 16.05 8.94 -2.97
N VAL A 217 16.84 9.52 -2.07
CA VAL A 217 17.51 8.77 -0.97
C VAL A 217 16.48 8.07 -0.09
N ARG A 218 15.39 8.76 0.32
CA ARG A 218 14.35 8.12 1.14
C ARG A 218 13.68 6.95 0.43
N ALA A 219 13.37 7.09 -0.86
CA ALA A 219 12.76 6.02 -1.64
C ALA A 219 13.68 4.79 -1.74
N GLU A 220 14.98 4.99 -1.98
CA GLU A 220 15.96 3.89 -2.06
C GLU A 220 16.19 3.21 -0.71
N VAL A 221 16.29 3.96 0.38
CA VAL A 221 16.42 3.39 1.73
C VAL A 221 15.18 2.57 2.09
N ALA A 222 13.98 3.07 1.77
CA ALA A 222 12.74 2.35 2.01
C ALA A 222 12.65 1.07 1.17
N ARG A 223 13.07 1.11 -0.09
CA ARG A 223 13.13 -0.08 -0.95
C ARG A 223 14.05 -1.13 -0.36
N ALA A 224 15.28 -0.76 0.00
CA ALA A 224 16.23 -1.69 0.59
C ALA A 224 15.72 -2.34 1.88
N ALA A 225 15.00 -1.57 2.72
CA ALA A 225 14.39 -2.09 3.94
C ALA A 225 13.27 -3.09 3.64
N VAL A 226 12.40 -2.80 2.65
CA VAL A 226 11.33 -3.70 2.23
C VAL A 226 11.88 -4.97 1.58
N ASP A 227 12.88 -4.86 0.72
CA ASP A 227 13.50 -6.01 0.06
C ASP A 227 14.18 -6.94 1.11
N ALA A 228 14.86 -6.37 2.10
CA ALA A 228 15.43 -7.13 3.22
C ALA A 228 14.35 -7.81 4.05
N ALA A 229 13.24 -7.11 4.35
CA ALA A 229 12.14 -7.68 5.11
C ALA A 229 11.45 -8.83 4.34
N ALA A 230 11.26 -8.68 3.03
CA ALA A 230 10.70 -9.72 2.18
C ALA A 230 11.57 -10.98 2.17
N CYS A 231 12.89 -10.83 2.03
CA CYS A 231 13.83 -11.95 2.12
C CYS A 231 13.81 -12.62 3.49
N THR A 232 13.74 -11.83 4.57
CA THR A 232 13.71 -12.35 5.95
C THR A 232 12.40 -13.07 6.25
N LEU A 233 11.27 -12.61 5.66
CA LEU A 233 9.98 -13.27 5.83
C LEU A 233 9.92 -14.62 5.08
N ASP A 234 10.62 -14.75 3.95
CA ASP A 234 10.77 -16.03 3.23
C ASP A 234 11.73 -16.98 3.93
N ASP A 235 12.83 -16.47 4.49
CA ASP A 235 13.83 -17.26 5.19
C ASP A 235 14.13 -16.67 6.59
N PRO A 236 13.35 -17.06 7.62
CA PRO A 236 13.54 -16.59 8.98
C PRO A 236 14.88 -16.94 9.61
N THR A 237 15.69 -17.78 8.98
CA THR A 237 17.07 -18.06 9.48
C THR A 237 18.03 -16.89 9.26
N THR A 238 17.65 -15.93 8.42
CA THR A 238 18.46 -14.75 8.09
C THR A 238 18.24 -13.57 9.02
N GLY A 239 17.21 -13.61 9.87
CA GLY A 239 16.87 -12.55 10.80
C GLY A 239 15.52 -12.74 11.46
N ASP A 240 15.12 -11.77 12.27
CA ASP A 240 13.80 -11.76 12.90
C ASP A 240 12.76 -11.12 11.95
N PRO A 241 11.73 -11.87 11.49
CA PRO A 241 10.73 -11.35 10.57
C PRO A 241 9.88 -10.19 11.15
N VAL A 242 9.59 -10.21 12.45
CA VAL A 242 8.80 -9.15 13.11
C VAL A 242 9.58 -7.84 13.07
N ARG A 243 10.85 -7.88 13.49
CA ARG A 243 11.73 -6.71 13.46
C ARG A 243 11.94 -6.19 12.04
N ALA A 244 12.20 -7.10 11.08
CA ALA A 244 12.47 -6.73 9.68
C ALA A 244 11.25 -6.06 9.05
N VAL A 245 10.07 -6.67 9.14
CA VAL A 245 8.82 -6.14 8.57
C VAL A 245 8.41 -4.84 9.26
N SER A 246 8.50 -4.76 10.60
CA SER A 246 8.17 -3.54 11.33
C SER A 246 9.10 -2.38 10.97
N SER A 247 10.41 -2.64 10.84
CA SER A 247 11.37 -1.63 10.37
C SER A 247 11.04 -1.16 8.95
N ALA A 248 10.73 -2.08 8.04
CA ALA A 248 10.36 -1.76 6.67
C ALA A 248 9.09 -0.90 6.61
N LYS A 249 8.05 -1.24 7.41
CA LYS A 249 6.79 -0.49 7.46
C LYS A 249 7.00 0.94 7.95
N LEU A 250 7.82 1.14 8.99
CA LEU A 250 8.18 2.47 9.50
C LEU A 250 8.90 3.31 8.45
N ILE A 251 9.94 2.74 7.84
CA ILE A 251 10.78 3.45 6.87
C ILE A 251 9.99 3.76 5.60
N ALA A 252 9.19 2.82 5.11
CA ALA A 252 8.38 3.00 3.89
C ALA A 252 7.22 3.99 4.12
N GLY A 253 6.56 3.96 5.28
CA GLY A 253 5.51 4.92 5.67
C GLY A 253 6.06 6.35 5.69
N GLU A 254 7.18 6.56 6.39
CA GLU A 254 7.84 7.87 6.43
C GLU A 254 8.30 8.32 5.04
N ALA A 255 8.88 7.44 4.22
CA ALA A 255 9.30 7.77 2.87
C ALA A 255 8.12 8.19 1.98
N ALA A 256 7.01 7.45 2.01
CA ALA A 256 5.80 7.78 1.25
C ALA A 256 5.24 9.15 1.68
N LEU A 257 5.14 9.38 2.98
CA LEU A 257 4.60 10.63 3.54
C LEU A 257 5.48 11.83 3.20
N GLN A 258 6.79 11.74 3.44
CA GLN A 258 7.71 12.87 3.20
C GLN A 258 7.94 13.12 1.72
N ASN A 259 7.96 12.08 0.87
CA ASN A 259 8.08 12.25 -0.56
C ASN A 259 6.81 12.83 -1.18
N ALA A 260 5.63 12.48 -0.68
CA ALA A 260 4.39 13.12 -1.10
C ALA A 260 4.36 14.61 -0.73
N LYS A 261 4.78 14.96 0.51
CA LYS A 261 4.95 16.38 0.93
C LYS A 261 5.99 17.10 0.08
N GLY A 262 7.13 16.46 -0.21
CA GLY A 262 8.19 17.00 -1.07
C GLY A 262 7.69 17.24 -2.50
N SER A 263 6.94 16.32 -3.07
CA SER A 263 6.33 16.48 -4.38
C SER A 263 5.34 17.64 -4.41
N LEU A 264 4.47 17.77 -3.41
CA LEU A 264 3.60 18.94 -3.27
C LEU A 264 4.39 20.24 -3.19
N GLN A 265 5.48 20.27 -2.43
CA GLN A 265 6.33 21.46 -2.31
C GLN A 265 6.96 21.85 -3.65
N VAL A 266 7.43 20.89 -4.45
CA VAL A 266 7.98 21.15 -5.80
C VAL A 266 6.92 21.70 -6.74
N HIS A 267 5.68 21.19 -6.68
CA HIS A 267 4.57 21.69 -7.49
C HIS A 267 4.08 23.07 -7.01
N GLY A 268 4.31 23.44 -5.73
CA GLY A 268 3.82 24.68 -5.14
C GLY A 268 2.30 24.70 -5.05
N GLY A 269 1.69 25.87 -5.19
CA GLY A 269 0.23 26.03 -5.01
C GLY A 269 -0.64 25.13 -5.86
N ILE A 270 -0.23 24.79 -7.09
CA ILE A 270 -0.98 23.88 -7.96
C ILE A 270 -1.05 22.46 -7.39
N GLY A 271 -0.05 22.04 -6.60
CA GLY A 271 -0.01 20.72 -5.99
C GLY A 271 -1.19 20.42 -5.05
N PHE A 272 -1.85 21.44 -4.52
CA PHE A 272 -3.04 21.32 -3.66
C PHE A 272 -4.37 21.39 -4.42
N THR A 273 -4.33 21.58 -5.72
CA THR A 273 -5.53 21.65 -6.57
C THR A 273 -5.82 20.30 -7.23
N TRP A 274 -7.05 20.15 -7.72
CA TRP A 274 -7.45 19.00 -8.52
C TRP A 274 -6.90 19.01 -9.97
N ASP A 275 -6.11 20.02 -10.34
CA ASP A 275 -5.45 20.10 -11.65
C ASP A 275 -4.27 19.13 -11.75
N VAL A 276 -3.70 18.72 -10.59
CA VAL A 276 -2.62 17.73 -10.50
C VAL A 276 -2.91 16.68 -9.43
N ASP A 277 -2.32 15.49 -9.57
CA ASP A 277 -2.67 14.31 -8.78
C ASP A 277 -1.77 14.06 -7.56
N VAL A 278 -0.76 14.90 -7.37
CA VAL A 278 0.26 14.64 -6.32
C VAL A 278 -0.32 14.64 -4.91
N HIS A 279 -1.42 15.37 -4.67
CA HIS A 279 -2.11 15.36 -3.37
C HIS A 279 -2.77 14.01 -3.04
N LEU A 280 -3.07 13.16 -4.04
CA LEU A 280 -3.66 11.84 -3.82
C LEU A 280 -2.66 10.90 -3.15
N TYR A 281 -1.37 11.00 -3.51
CA TYR A 281 -0.30 10.24 -2.85
C TYR A 281 -0.19 10.60 -1.36
N LEU A 282 -0.32 11.88 -1.01
CA LEU A 282 -0.28 12.31 0.39
C LEU A 282 -1.47 11.76 1.18
N LYS A 283 -2.66 11.82 0.61
CA LYS A 283 -3.89 11.33 1.25
C LYS A 283 -3.84 9.82 1.45
N ARG A 284 -3.40 9.08 0.43
CA ARG A 284 -3.19 7.64 0.51
C ARG A 284 -2.10 7.27 1.54
N ALA A 285 -1.00 8.03 1.62
CA ALA A 285 0.06 7.78 2.59
C ALA A 285 -0.46 7.87 4.03
N TRP A 286 -1.31 8.86 4.34
CA TRP A 286 -1.93 8.98 5.67
C TRP A 286 -2.84 7.80 6.02
N VAL A 287 -3.64 7.30 5.07
CA VAL A 287 -4.51 6.13 5.32
C VAL A 287 -3.67 4.88 5.55
N LEU A 288 -2.67 4.64 4.70
CA LEU A 288 -1.83 3.44 4.79
C LEU A 288 -0.88 3.43 5.99
N ASP A 289 -0.70 4.57 6.67
CA ASP A 289 0.19 4.67 7.83
C ASP A 289 -0.26 3.77 8.99
N THR A 290 -1.57 3.56 9.12
CA THR A 290 -2.17 2.76 10.22
C THR A 290 -2.65 1.37 9.79
N VAL A 291 -2.59 1.04 8.50
CA VAL A 291 -3.02 -0.27 7.99
C VAL A 291 -1.99 -1.35 8.34
N PHE A 292 -2.45 -2.46 8.93
CA PHE A 292 -1.61 -3.52 9.50
C PHE A 292 -0.59 -3.04 10.55
N GLY A 293 -1.05 -2.21 11.45
CA GLY A 293 -0.31 -1.66 12.57
C GLY A 293 0.06 -0.18 12.40
N THR A 294 -0.01 0.54 13.49
CA THR A 294 0.39 1.95 13.60
C THR A 294 1.91 2.10 13.66
N PRO A 295 2.46 3.28 13.37
CA PRO A 295 3.90 3.54 13.56
C PRO A 295 4.39 3.25 14.98
N ASP A 296 3.60 3.57 16.00
CA ASP A 296 3.97 3.32 17.40
C ASP A 296 4.04 1.81 17.71
N GLU A 297 3.08 1.01 17.23
CA GLU A 297 3.08 -0.45 17.38
C GLU A 297 4.28 -1.09 16.67
N HIS A 298 4.61 -0.63 15.47
CA HIS A 298 5.80 -1.10 14.76
C HIS A 298 7.10 -0.68 15.44
N ALA A 299 7.18 0.54 15.99
CA ALA A 299 8.34 0.99 16.75
C ALA A 299 8.54 0.15 18.01
N GLU A 300 7.46 -0.16 18.74
CA GLU A 300 7.51 -1.07 19.90
C GLU A 300 7.96 -2.48 19.48
N ALA A 301 7.44 -3.02 18.38
CA ALA A 301 7.85 -4.32 17.88
C ALA A 301 9.34 -4.39 17.52
N VAL A 302 9.93 -3.32 16.96
CA VAL A 302 11.36 -3.24 16.65
C VAL A 302 12.23 -3.32 17.88
N VAL A 303 11.83 -2.72 19.01
CA VAL A 303 12.64 -2.71 20.24
C VAL A 303 12.41 -3.93 21.12
N SER A 304 11.29 -4.63 20.96
CA SER A 304 10.87 -5.78 21.78
C SER A 304 11.27 -7.13 21.19
N SER A 305 11.63 -7.19 19.91
CA SER A 305 12.01 -8.39 19.16
C SER A 305 13.52 -8.65 19.19
#